data_26866b9b23c4a45a1ace0f44d2a93c7f
#
_entry.id   26866b9b23c4a45a1ace0f44d2a93c7f
#
_cell.length_a   1.000
_cell.length_b   1.000
_cell.length_c   1.000
_cell.angle_alpha   90.00
_cell.angle_beta   90.00
_cell.angle_gamma   90.00
#
_symmetry.space_group_name_H-M   'P 1'
#
loop_
_entity.id
_entity.type
_entity.pdbx_description
1 polymer ?
#
loop_
_entity_poly.entity_id
_entity_poly.type
_entity_poly.pdbx_seq_one_letter_code
_entity_poly.pdbx_strand_id
1 'polypeptide(L)'
;MTTIFKDFQHMIRENEPLSSHSTMRVGGPAALAAFPTNRSELSELIRTAKANNIRHIIVGNASNILFSDRGFDGLAIFTTAMRNTVWNGTSVTADCGASLTGLSAAATKKGLSGLEFAFGIPGTIGGAVYMNAGAYGSQISAVLTSSEYLTRDGEILTRNAEDHKFGYRTSIYRSTDDIILSAEFTLLPGDPEEIAAKAKKNMDSRRSKQPLEFPNAGSVFKRPEGAFPGALIEEAGLKGLRIGGAEISEKHANFIVNKGNATADDILRLTETAQNKVYQKFGILLETEIIYIS
;
A
#
# COMPACT_ATOMS: atom_id res chain seq x y z
N MET A 1 14.89 -14.22 19.89
CA MET A 1 13.78 -13.30 19.54
C MET A 1 12.42 -13.92 19.89
N THR A 2 12.15 -15.15 19.55
CA THR A 2 10.86 -15.85 19.79
C THR A 2 10.43 -15.92 21.25
N THR A 3 11.39 -16.11 22.19
CA THR A 3 11.11 -16.18 23.62
C THR A 3 10.46 -14.90 24.19
N ILE A 4 10.73 -13.74 23.56
CA ILE A 4 10.15 -12.44 23.93
C ILE A 4 8.65 -12.40 23.61
N PHE A 5 8.24 -13.07 22.53
CA PHE A 5 6.86 -13.10 22.03
C PHE A 5 6.14 -14.41 22.37
N LYS A 6 6.50 -15.08 23.48
CA LYS A 6 5.92 -16.37 23.88
C LYS A 6 4.39 -16.35 24.00
N ASP A 7 3.81 -15.22 24.42
CA ASP A 7 2.37 -15.09 24.61
C ASP A 7 1.63 -14.86 23.28
N PHE A 8 2.36 -14.62 22.18
CA PHE A 8 1.84 -14.34 20.83
C PHE A 8 2.13 -15.48 19.83
N GLN A 9 2.57 -16.65 20.28
CA GLN A 9 2.97 -17.77 19.39
C GLN A 9 1.89 -18.18 18.39
N HIS A 10 0.61 -18.02 18.76
CA HIS A 10 -0.53 -18.36 17.90
C HIS A 10 -0.63 -17.48 16.64
N MET A 11 -0.02 -16.29 16.63
CA MET A 11 -0.05 -15.35 15.53
C MET A 11 1.34 -15.04 14.94
N ILE A 12 2.43 -15.64 15.46
CA ILE A 12 3.80 -15.39 14.99
C ILE A 12 4.31 -16.58 14.19
N ARG A 13 5.05 -16.27 13.14
CA ARG A 13 5.81 -17.21 12.32
C ARG A 13 7.27 -16.79 12.26
N GLU A 14 8.17 -17.74 12.35
CA GLU A 14 9.61 -17.53 12.21
C GLU A 14 10.05 -17.74 10.75
N ASN A 15 11.07 -16.98 10.32
CA ASN A 15 11.64 -17.09 8.97
C ASN A 15 10.58 -17.05 7.86
N GLU A 16 9.56 -16.22 8.03
CA GLU A 16 8.42 -16.15 7.13
C GLU A 16 8.79 -15.46 5.81
N PRO A 17 8.62 -16.11 4.64
CA PRO A 17 8.95 -15.52 3.36
C PRO A 17 8.08 -14.29 3.05
N LEU A 18 8.67 -13.10 2.99
CA LEU A 18 7.95 -11.86 2.70
C LEU A 18 7.38 -11.84 1.27
N SER A 19 8.00 -12.58 0.35
CA SER A 19 7.49 -12.78 -1.01
C SER A 19 6.07 -13.37 -1.04
N SER A 20 5.69 -14.19 -0.05
CA SER A 20 4.35 -14.78 0.07
C SER A 20 3.28 -13.76 0.47
N HIS A 21 3.68 -12.61 1.01
CA HIS A 21 2.81 -11.54 1.49
C HIS A 21 2.92 -10.26 0.66
N SER A 22 3.68 -10.29 -0.43
CA SER A 22 3.90 -9.15 -1.33
C SER A 22 3.17 -9.35 -2.66
N THR A 23 2.52 -8.28 -3.16
CA THR A 23 1.91 -8.30 -4.50
C THR A 23 2.96 -8.41 -5.60
N MET A 24 4.21 -8.01 -5.35
CA MET A 24 5.35 -8.18 -6.24
C MET A 24 5.87 -9.63 -6.25
N ARG A 25 5.56 -10.42 -5.20
CA ARG A 25 6.08 -11.79 -4.97
C ARG A 25 7.60 -11.84 -4.92
N VAL A 26 8.20 -10.83 -4.31
CA VAL A 26 9.65 -10.67 -4.12
C VAL A 26 9.91 -10.35 -2.65
N GLY A 27 11.03 -10.82 -2.13
CA GLY A 27 11.50 -10.57 -0.78
C GLY A 27 11.96 -11.84 -0.06
N GLY A 28 13.04 -11.73 0.68
CA GLY A 28 13.56 -12.77 1.57
C GLY A 28 12.70 -12.94 2.83
N PRO A 29 13.16 -13.74 3.81
CA PRO A 29 12.41 -14.01 5.02
C PRO A 29 12.42 -12.83 6.00
N ALA A 30 11.32 -12.61 6.73
CA ALA A 30 11.35 -11.87 7.98
C ALA A 30 11.82 -12.78 9.11
N ALA A 31 12.66 -12.29 10.02
CA ALA A 31 13.04 -13.06 11.21
C ALA A 31 11.80 -13.50 11.99
N LEU A 32 10.85 -12.57 12.17
CA LEU A 32 9.53 -12.85 12.71
C LEU A 32 8.46 -12.14 11.86
N ALA A 33 7.34 -12.81 11.62
CA ALA A 33 6.13 -12.23 11.06
C ALA A 33 4.96 -12.43 12.02
N ALA A 34 4.18 -11.38 12.28
CA ALA A 34 3.00 -11.44 13.15
C ALA A 34 1.73 -11.06 12.38
N PHE A 35 0.61 -11.71 12.75
CA PHE A 35 -0.68 -11.55 12.08
C PHE A 35 -1.78 -11.24 13.11
N PRO A 36 -1.76 -10.05 13.76
CA PRO A 36 -2.77 -9.67 14.73
C PRO A 36 -4.16 -9.60 14.10
N THR A 37 -5.18 -9.99 14.85
CA THR A 37 -6.58 -9.99 14.41
C THR A 37 -7.37 -8.81 14.96
N ASN A 38 -6.84 -8.12 15.97
CA ASN A 38 -7.50 -7.02 16.65
C ASN A 38 -6.49 -5.98 17.19
N ARG A 39 -7.03 -4.85 17.67
CA ARG A 39 -6.24 -3.70 18.15
C ARG A 39 -5.40 -4.02 19.37
N SER A 40 -5.92 -4.85 20.29
CA SER A 40 -5.19 -5.20 21.51
C SER A 40 -3.93 -5.98 21.17
N GLU A 41 -4.06 -7.01 20.34
CA GLU A 41 -2.93 -7.83 19.88
C GLU A 41 -1.88 -6.96 19.16
N LEU A 42 -2.32 -6.08 18.25
CA LEU A 42 -1.40 -5.17 17.53
C LEU A 42 -0.66 -4.25 18.51
N SER A 43 -1.39 -3.63 19.46
CA SER A 43 -0.81 -2.69 20.42
C SER A 43 0.18 -3.38 21.35
N GLU A 44 -0.13 -4.59 21.81
CA GLU A 44 0.75 -5.37 22.67
C GLU A 44 2.01 -5.86 21.94
N LEU A 45 1.89 -6.31 20.68
CA LEU A 45 3.03 -6.68 19.85
C LEU A 45 4.00 -5.50 19.69
N ILE A 46 3.47 -4.31 19.39
CA ILE A 46 4.28 -3.10 19.22
C ILE A 46 4.95 -2.69 20.54
N ARG A 47 4.19 -2.72 21.65
CA ARG A 47 4.72 -2.39 22.97
C ARG A 47 5.84 -3.37 23.35
N THR A 48 5.64 -4.66 23.10
CA THR A 48 6.65 -5.70 23.36
C THR A 48 7.89 -5.51 22.49
N ALA A 49 7.72 -5.22 21.20
CA ALA A 49 8.83 -4.97 20.30
C ALA A 49 9.65 -3.74 20.74
N LYS A 50 8.99 -2.64 21.07
CA LYS A 50 9.63 -1.41 21.56
C LYS A 50 10.37 -1.63 22.88
N ALA A 51 9.74 -2.27 23.87
CA ALA A 51 10.35 -2.53 25.17
C ALA A 51 11.62 -3.39 25.08
N ASN A 52 11.76 -4.20 24.03
CA ASN A 52 12.92 -5.05 23.78
C ASN A 52 13.84 -4.56 22.66
N ASN A 53 13.67 -3.31 22.18
CA ASN A 53 14.43 -2.71 21.07
C ASN A 53 14.43 -3.55 19.79
N ILE A 54 13.31 -4.25 19.52
CA ILE A 54 13.16 -5.04 18.31
C ILE A 54 12.70 -4.13 17.16
N ARG A 55 13.47 -4.12 16.08
CA ARG A 55 13.08 -3.44 14.84
C ARG A 55 11.77 -4.02 14.35
N HIS A 56 10.80 -3.18 14.00
CA HIS A 56 9.51 -3.66 13.49
C HIS A 56 8.99 -2.76 12.38
N ILE A 57 8.14 -3.36 11.53
CA ILE A 57 7.42 -2.66 10.46
C ILE A 57 5.95 -3.08 10.48
N ILE A 58 5.08 -2.14 10.09
CA ILE A 58 3.65 -2.41 9.91
C ILE A 58 3.37 -2.53 8.42
N VAL A 59 2.75 -3.63 8.03
CA VAL A 59 2.50 -3.97 6.63
C VAL A 59 1.00 -4.24 6.44
N GLY A 60 0.40 -3.59 5.46
CA GLY A 60 -0.92 -3.96 4.95
C GLY A 60 -0.79 -5.10 3.92
N ASN A 61 -1.28 -4.85 2.71
CA ASN A 61 -1.22 -5.81 1.59
C ASN A 61 0.10 -5.78 0.80
N ALA A 62 1.12 -5.09 1.28
CA ALA A 62 2.42 -4.88 0.64
C ALA A 62 2.33 -4.54 -0.87
N SER A 63 1.27 -3.80 -1.27
CA SER A 63 1.01 -3.47 -2.67
C SER A 63 1.79 -2.26 -3.18
N ASN A 64 2.59 -1.63 -2.32
CA ASN A 64 3.50 -0.53 -2.63
C ASN A 64 4.87 -0.72 -1.95
N ILE A 65 5.23 -1.97 -1.65
CA ILE A 65 6.46 -2.32 -0.94
C ILE A 65 7.28 -3.29 -1.79
N LEU A 66 8.58 -3.05 -1.83
CA LEU A 66 9.60 -3.97 -2.31
C LEU A 66 10.45 -4.42 -1.12
N PHE A 67 10.36 -5.68 -0.74
CA PHE A 67 11.21 -6.26 0.30
C PHE A 67 12.55 -6.69 -0.26
N SER A 68 13.61 -6.48 0.51
CA SER A 68 14.97 -6.95 0.21
C SER A 68 15.02 -8.46 0.01
N ASP A 69 15.89 -8.94 -0.89
CA ASP A 69 16.19 -10.36 -1.06
C ASP A 69 16.82 -10.98 0.22
N ARG A 70 17.49 -10.15 1.04
CA ARG A 70 18.01 -10.57 2.35
C ARG A 70 16.92 -10.70 3.42
N GLY A 71 15.70 -10.23 3.11
CA GLY A 71 14.59 -10.20 4.05
C GLY A 71 14.62 -9.01 5.01
N PHE A 72 14.05 -9.22 6.20
CA PHE A 72 13.94 -8.20 7.24
C PHE A 72 14.36 -8.79 8.60
N ASP A 73 15.44 -8.27 9.16
CA ASP A 73 15.92 -8.68 10.49
C ASP A 73 15.13 -7.92 11.58
N GLY A 74 13.94 -8.43 11.88
CA GLY A 74 13.01 -7.84 12.83
C GLY A 74 11.63 -8.49 12.79
N LEU A 75 10.64 -7.78 13.31
CA LEU A 75 9.24 -8.19 13.37
C LEU A 75 8.43 -7.48 12.26
N ALA A 76 7.99 -8.21 11.25
CA ALA A 76 7.04 -7.73 10.25
C ALA A 76 5.61 -8.00 10.73
N ILE A 77 4.81 -6.96 10.95
CA ILE A 77 3.43 -7.08 11.46
C ILE A 77 2.45 -6.84 10.31
N PHE A 78 1.75 -7.89 9.90
CA PHE A 78 0.76 -7.86 8.82
C PHE A 78 -0.65 -7.62 9.37
N THR A 79 -1.22 -6.46 9.08
CA THR A 79 -2.55 -6.06 9.59
C THR A 79 -3.71 -6.69 8.82
N THR A 80 -3.46 -7.46 7.77
CA THR A 80 -4.48 -7.99 6.84
C THR A 80 -5.53 -8.91 7.48
N ALA A 81 -5.33 -9.36 8.72
CA ALA A 81 -6.34 -10.10 9.48
C ALA A 81 -7.33 -9.17 10.23
N MET A 82 -7.00 -7.90 10.44
CA MET A 82 -7.86 -6.87 11.04
C MET A 82 -8.79 -6.30 9.96
N ARG A 83 -9.98 -6.89 9.76
CA ARG A 83 -10.85 -6.62 8.59
C ARG A 83 -12.21 -6.09 8.93
N ASN A 84 -12.47 -5.76 10.19
CA ASN A 84 -13.81 -5.36 10.61
C ASN A 84 -14.22 -4.03 9.94
N THR A 85 -15.51 -3.93 9.58
CA THR A 85 -16.11 -2.72 9.04
C THR A 85 -17.48 -2.52 9.68
N VAL A 86 -17.71 -1.33 10.21
CA VAL A 86 -18.97 -0.96 10.87
C VAL A 86 -19.61 0.18 10.10
N TRP A 87 -20.84 -0.02 9.63
CA TRP A 87 -21.61 0.96 8.87
C TRP A 87 -22.63 1.64 9.78
N ASN A 88 -22.71 2.97 9.68
CA ASN A 88 -23.72 3.78 10.36
C ASN A 88 -24.27 4.82 9.36
N GLY A 89 -25.39 4.50 8.72
CA GLY A 89 -25.94 5.33 7.64
C GLY A 89 -24.93 5.50 6.48
N THR A 90 -24.50 6.73 6.28
CA THR A 90 -23.52 7.12 5.25
C THR A 90 -22.07 7.03 5.71
N SER A 91 -21.83 6.80 7.00
CA SER A 91 -20.49 6.64 7.57
C SER A 91 -20.09 5.18 7.66
N VAL A 92 -18.79 4.92 7.50
CA VAL A 92 -18.20 3.62 7.73
C VAL A 92 -16.87 3.75 8.45
N THR A 93 -16.72 3.00 9.56
CA THR A 93 -15.45 2.78 10.23
C THR A 93 -14.87 1.45 9.76
N ALA A 94 -13.64 1.44 9.33
CA ALA A 94 -12.94 0.24 8.85
C ALA A 94 -11.60 0.07 9.56
N ASP A 95 -11.28 -1.16 9.99
CA ASP A 95 -9.97 -1.49 10.54
C ASP A 95 -8.87 -1.30 9.49
N CYS A 96 -7.66 -1.02 9.95
CA CYS A 96 -6.52 -0.71 9.08
C CYS A 96 -6.15 -1.81 8.08
N GLY A 97 -6.46 -3.07 8.39
CA GLY A 97 -6.22 -4.21 7.51
C GLY A 97 -7.38 -4.53 6.55
N ALA A 98 -8.53 -3.85 6.67
CA ALA A 98 -9.65 -4.05 5.76
C ALA A 98 -9.26 -3.69 4.32
N SER A 99 -9.80 -4.44 3.35
CA SER A 99 -9.52 -4.21 1.92
C SER A 99 -10.15 -2.91 1.42
N LEU A 100 -9.35 -2.02 0.84
CA LEU A 100 -9.85 -0.79 0.22
C LEU A 100 -10.80 -1.08 -0.95
N THR A 101 -10.46 -2.03 -1.81
CA THR A 101 -11.35 -2.49 -2.90
C THR A 101 -12.63 -3.10 -2.35
N GLY A 102 -12.54 -3.88 -1.26
CA GLY A 102 -13.70 -4.48 -0.60
C GLY A 102 -14.63 -3.41 -0.02
N LEU A 103 -14.08 -2.37 0.62
CA LEU A 103 -14.85 -1.25 1.14
C LEU A 103 -15.55 -0.47 0.01
N SER A 104 -14.84 -0.19 -1.09
CA SER A 104 -15.40 0.46 -2.29
C SER A 104 -16.57 -0.36 -2.89
N ALA A 105 -16.40 -1.67 -3.01
CA ALA A 105 -17.47 -2.55 -3.50
C ALA A 105 -18.69 -2.58 -2.56
N ALA A 106 -18.47 -2.56 -1.25
CA ALA A 106 -19.54 -2.50 -0.26
C ALA A 106 -20.30 -1.17 -0.30
N ALA A 107 -19.59 -0.05 -0.45
CA ALA A 107 -20.17 1.28 -0.63
C ALA A 107 -21.04 1.33 -1.89
N THR A 108 -20.53 0.84 -3.02
CA THR A 108 -21.29 0.74 -4.29
C THR A 108 -22.61 -0.02 -4.11
N LYS A 109 -22.57 -1.20 -3.45
CA LYS A 109 -23.78 -1.99 -3.18
C LYS A 109 -24.81 -1.30 -2.27
N LYS A 110 -24.34 -0.36 -1.45
CA LYS A 110 -25.19 0.44 -0.56
C LYS A 110 -25.72 1.73 -1.21
N GLY A 111 -25.38 2.01 -2.47
CA GLY A 111 -25.72 3.26 -3.14
C GLY A 111 -25.00 4.48 -2.53
N LEU A 112 -23.77 4.27 -2.04
CA LEU A 112 -22.96 5.32 -1.43
C LEU A 112 -21.77 5.67 -2.35
N SER A 113 -21.74 6.93 -2.78
CA SER A 113 -20.72 7.52 -3.66
C SER A 113 -19.55 8.08 -2.86
N GLY A 114 -18.38 8.13 -3.48
CA GLY A 114 -17.14 8.71 -2.95
C GLY A 114 -15.95 7.78 -3.00
N LEU A 115 -16.16 6.45 -3.06
CA LEU A 115 -15.10 5.44 -3.10
C LEU A 115 -14.92 4.75 -4.46
N GLU A 116 -15.56 5.22 -5.54
CA GLU A 116 -15.49 4.58 -6.87
C GLU A 116 -14.06 4.63 -7.45
N PHE A 117 -13.25 5.63 -7.07
CA PHE A 117 -11.84 5.73 -7.45
C PHE A 117 -10.99 4.59 -6.88
N ALA A 118 -11.40 4.07 -5.73
CA ALA A 118 -10.68 3.05 -4.98
C ALA A 118 -10.94 1.64 -5.50
N PHE A 119 -11.92 1.47 -6.40
CA PHE A 119 -12.28 0.17 -6.95
C PHE A 119 -11.11 -0.42 -7.75
N GLY A 120 -10.55 -1.53 -7.23
CA GLY A 120 -9.38 -2.19 -7.82
C GLY A 120 -8.01 -1.71 -7.31
N ILE A 121 -7.92 -0.78 -6.36
CA ILE A 121 -6.65 -0.48 -5.66
C ILE A 121 -6.36 -1.61 -4.67
N PRO A 122 -5.24 -2.37 -4.83
CA PRO A 122 -5.00 -3.60 -4.05
C PRO A 122 -4.40 -3.32 -2.66
N GLY A 123 -4.85 -2.27 -1.97
CA GLY A 123 -4.35 -1.85 -0.66
C GLY A 123 -5.29 -2.18 0.49
N THR A 124 -4.79 -2.00 1.70
CA THR A 124 -5.59 -1.96 2.93
C THR A 124 -5.93 -0.52 3.31
N ILE A 125 -6.91 -0.34 4.18
CA ILE A 125 -7.34 0.98 4.67
C ILE A 125 -6.17 1.74 5.31
N GLY A 126 -5.40 1.11 6.19
CA GLY A 126 -4.23 1.75 6.81
C GLY A 126 -3.20 2.20 5.77
N GLY A 127 -2.86 1.34 4.80
CA GLY A 127 -1.96 1.71 3.70
C GLY A 127 -2.52 2.82 2.81
N ALA A 128 -3.83 2.83 2.58
CA ALA A 128 -4.49 3.86 1.80
C ALA A 128 -4.48 5.24 2.48
N VAL A 129 -4.72 5.29 3.80
CA VAL A 129 -4.61 6.53 4.60
C VAL A 129 -3.16 7.00 4.67
N TYR A 130 -2.22 6.08 4.92
CA TYR A 130 -0.78 6.37 4.98
C TYR A 130 -0.28 7.07 3.71
N MET A 131 -0.70 6.58 2.54
CA MET A 131 -0.29 7.07 1.22
C MET A 131 -1.22 8.12 0.62
N ASN A 132 -2.31 8.51 1.28
CA ASN A 132 -3.40 9.26 0.64
C ASN A 132 -3.73 8.66 -0.74
N ALA A 133 -4.03 7.37 -0.77
CA ALA A 133 -4.22 6.62 -2.01
C ALA A 133 -5.28 7.29 -2.90
N GLY A 134 -4.97 7.43 -4.17
CA GLY A 134 -5.86 8.10 -5.11
C GLY A 134 -5.68 7.62 -6.55
N ALA A 135 -6.76 7.71 -7.30
CA ALA A 135 -6.84 7.40 -8.72
C ALA A 135 -8.05 8.14 -9.34
N TYR A 136 -8.05 8.30 -10.67
CA TYR A 136 -9.22 8.83 -11.42
C TYR A 136 -9.75 10.17 -10.89
N GLY A 137 -8.85 11.05 -10.43
CA GLY A 137 -9.19 12.40 -9.97
C GLY A 137 -9.72 12.50 -8.54
N SER A 138 -9.74 11.39 -7.76
CA SER A 138 -10.10 11.40 -6.35
C SER A 138 -9.08 10.65 -5.50
N GLN A 139 -9.16 10.78 -4.17
CA GLN A 139 -8.21 10.24 -3.21
C GLN A 139 -8.85 10.09 -1.82
N ILE A 140 -8.17 9.41 -0.91
CA ILE A 140 -8.66 9.14 0.45
C ILE A 140 -9.07 10.41 1.19
N SER A 141 -8.30 11.48 1.11
CA SER A 141 -8.60 12.76 1.78
C SER A 141 -9.93 13.39 1.39
N ALA A 142 -10.53 12.97 0.27
CA ALA A 142 -11.84 13.50 -0.17
C ALA A 142 -13.02 12.91 0.61
N VAL A 143 -12.83 11.79 1.31
CA VAL A 143 -13.92 11.05 1.99
C VAL A 143 -13.57 10.68 3.44
N LEU A 144 -12.32 10.82 3.85
CA LEU A 144 -11.89 10.51 5.22
C LEU A 144 -12.41 11.56 6.21
N THR A 145 -13.01 11.12 7.31
CA THR A 145 -13.46 11.96 8.40
C THR A 145 -12.46 11.97 9.56
N SER A 146 -11.97 10.79 9.93
CA SER A 146 -11.03 10.63 11.04
C SER A 146 -10.25 9.32 10.91
N SER A 147 -9.21 9.18 11.71
CA SER A 147 -8.55 7.89 11.96
C SER A 147 -8.18 7.74 13.42
N GLU A 148 -8.30 6.51 13.94
CA GLU A 148 -7.71 6.15 15.20
C GLU A 148 -6.30 5.59 14.97
N TYR A 149 -5.40 5.96 15.84
CA TYR A 149 -4.00 5.54 15.75
C TYR A 149 -3.38 5.29 17.12
N LEU A 150 -2.39 4.40 17.14
CA LEU A 150 -1.53 4.15 18.27
C LEU A 150 -0.34 5.11 18.18
N THR A 151 -0.12 5.89 19.24
CA THR A 151 1.02 6.79 19.34
C THR A 151 2.32 6.03 19.61
N ARG A 152 3.44 6.72 19.47
CA ARG A 152 4.75 6.19 19.88
C ARG A 152 4.75 5.72 21.34
N ASP A 153 4.02 6.40 22.22
CA ASP A 153 3.99 6.12 23.68
C ASP A 153 2.95 5.04 24.05
N GLY A 154 2.21 4.53 23.07
CA GLY A 154 1.25 3.44 23.27
C GLY A 154 -0.17 3.90 23.62
N GLU A 155 -0.48 5.19 23.47
CA GLU A 155 -1.82 5.73 23.62
C GLU A 155 -2.63 5.57 22.32
N ILE A 156 -3.92 5.37 22.44
CA ILE A 156 -4.83 5.37 21.29
C ILE A 156 -5.51 6.73 21.21
N LEU A 157 -5.28 7.45 20.13
CA LEU A 157 -5.84 8.76 19.89
C LEU A 157 -6.59 8.80 18.55
N THR A 158 -7.44 9.82 18.40
CA THR A 158 -8.16 10.11 17.15
C THR A 158 -7.57 11.34 16.48
N ARG A 159 -7.42 11.27 15.16
CA ARG A 159 -6.98 12.38 14.31
C ARG A 159 -8.09 12.73 13.33
N ASN A 160 -8.51 14.00 13.31
CA ASN A 160 -9.50 14.51 12.37
C ASN A 160 -8.91 14.70 10.96
N ALA A 161 -9.77 14.79 9.94
CA ALA A 161 -9.36 14.86 8.54
C ALA A 161 -8.28 15.94 8.27
N GLU A 162 -8.45 17.14 8.82
CA GLU A 162 -7.55 18.29 8.64
C GLU A 162 -6.14 18.07 9.20
N ASP A 163 -6.01 17.27 10.26
CA ASP A 163 -4.74 17.00 10.94
C ASP A 163 -3.89 15.94 10.24
N HIS A 164 -4.44 15.26 9.21
CA HIS A 164 -3.69 14.27 8.44
C HIS A 164 -2.63 14.86 7.53
N LYS A 165 -2.67 16.18 7.28
CA LYS A 165 -1.73 16.90 6.40
C LYS A 165 -1.52 16.18 5.06
N PHE A 166 -2.63 15.76 4.46
CA PHE A 166 -2.61 15.03 3.20
C PHE A 166 -2.00 15.85 2.06
N GLY A 167 -1.16 15.19 1.30
CA GLY A 167 -0.61 15.67 0.04
C GLY A 167 -0.58 14.55 -1.00
N TYR A 168 0.06 14.79 -2.13
CA TYR A 168 0.23 13.78 -3.17
C TYR A 168 1.09 12.63 -2.66
N ARG A 169 0.49 11.45 -2.50
CA ARG A 169 1.13 10.22 -1.98
C ARG A 169 1.78 10.41 -0.60
N THR A 170 1.16 11.22 0.26
CA THR A 170 1.66 11.46 1.62
C THR A 170 0.55 11.80 2.61
N SER A 171 0.83 11.51 3.87
CA SER A 171 0.06 11.92 5.05
C SER A 171 1.04 12.17 6.20
N ILE A 172 0.53 12.70 7.32
CA ILE A 172 1.30 12.91 8.56
C ILE A 172 1.96 11.60 9.06
N TYR A 173 1.33 10.46 8.81
CA TYR A 173 1.83 9.14 9.22
C TYR A 173 3.16 8.74 8.55
N ARG A 174 3.58 9.43 7.50
CA ARG A 174 4.91 9.22 6.89
C ARG A 174 6.05 9.90 7.64
N SER A 175 5.73 10.84 8.50
CA SER A 175 6.70 11.62 9.29
C SER A 175 6.58 11.39 10.80
N THR A 176 5.68 10.51 11.22
CA THR A 176 5.51 10.10 12.62
C THR A 176 5.68 8.59 12.75
N ASP A 177 5.90 8.14 14.00
CA ASP A 177 5.92 6.71 14.35
C ASP A 177 4.51 6.20 14.74
N ASP A 178 3.47 6.98 14.43
CA ASP A 178 2.09 6.64 14.74
C ASP A 178 1.58 5.53 13.82
N ILE A 179 0.81 4.61 14.36
CA ILE A 179 0.31 3.43 13.66
C ILE A 179 -1.21 3.49 13.53
N ILE A 180 -1.70 3.51 12.30
CA ILE A 180 -3.13 3.57 12.00
C ILE A 180 -3.81 2.27 12.44
N LEU A 181 -4.85 2.37 13.27
CA LEU A 181 -5.65 1.25 13.75
C LEU A 181 -6.96 1.10 12.97
N SER A 182 -7.62 2.22 12.67
CA SER A 182 -8.84 2.26 11.87
C SER A 182 -9.00 3.64 11.21
N ALA A 183 -9.91 3.73 10.26
CA ALA A 183 -10.30 4.99 9.65
C ALA A 183 -11.82 5.06 9.46
N GLU A 184 -12.36 6.25 9.63
CA GLU A 184 -13.76 6.56 9.38
C GLU A 184 -13.89 7.39 8.10
N PHE A 185 -14.88 7.02 7.29
CA PHE A 185 -15.20 7.68 6.04
C PHE A 185 -16.65 8.10 6.03
N THR A 186 -16.94 9.30 5.52
CA THR A 186 -18.28 9.76 5.25
C THR A 186 -18.52 9.81 3.76
N LEU A 187 -19.55 9.10 3.30
CA LEU A 187 -19.90 8.93 1.89
C LEU A 187 -21.22 9.65 1.61
N LEU A 188 -21.55 9.83 0.35
CA LEU A 188 -22.77 10.52 -0.07
C LEU A 188 -23.76 9.52 -0.68
N PRO A 189 -25.07 9.61 -0.34
CA PRO A 189 -26.07 8.86 -1.06
C PRO A 189 -26.07 9.26 -2.55
N GLY A 190 -26.26 8.30 -3.44
CA GLY A 190 -26.31 8.55 -4.87
C GLY A 190 -27.10 7.47 -5.59
N ASP A 191 -27.24 7.62 -6.92
CA ASP A 191 -27.86 6.58 -7.75
C ASP A 191 -26.97 5.33 -7.81
N PRO A 192 -27.46 4.17 -7.37
CA PRO A 192 -26.68 2.94 -7.36
C PRO A 192 -26.17 2.52 -8.74
N GLU A 193 -26.94 2.79 -9.81
CA GLU A 193 -26.54 2.45 -11.17
C GLU A 193 -25.41 3.33 -11.67
N GLU A 194 -25.47 4.64 -11.40
CA GLU A 194 -24.39 5.59 -11.74
C GLU A 194 -23.11 5.28 -10.98
N ILE A 195 -23.19 5.00 -9.67
CA ILE A 195 -22.05 4.63 -8.82
C ILE A 195 -21.41 3.35 -9.34
N ALA A 196 -22.20 2.32 -9.63
CA ALA A 196 -21.70 1.05 -10.17
C ALA A 196 -21.07 1.24 -11.56
N ALA A 197 -21.68 2.04 -12.43
CA ALA A 197 -21.15 2.35 -13.75
C ALA A 197 -19.80 3.05 -13.67
N LYS A 198 -19.65 4.02 -12.74
CA LYS A 198 -18.38 4.75 -12.50
C LYS A 198 -17.30 3.83 -11.95
N ALA A 199 -17.62 3.00 -10.96
CA ALA A 199 -16.69 2.01 -10.41
C ALA A 199 -16.24 1.01 -11.49
N LYS A 200 -17.17 0.51 -12.30
CA LYS A 200 -16.87 -0.38 -13.42
C LYS A 200 -15.98 0.29 -14.47
N LYS A 201 -16.28 1.52 -14.88
CA LYS A 201 -15.48 2.29 -15.82
C LYS A 201 -14.03 2.46 -15.34
N ASN A 202 -13.83 2.76 -14.04
CA ASN A 202 -12.52 2.87 -13.42
C ASN A 202 -11.77 1.52 -13.48
N MET A 203 -12.45 0.42 -13.18
CA MET A 203 -11.84 -0.92 -13.23
C MET A 203 -11.50 -1.35 -14.65
N ASP A 204 -12.37 -1.09 -15.62
CA ASP A 204 -12.13 -1.40 -17.03
C ASP A 204 -10.94 -0.60 -17.58
N SER A 205 -10.86 0.70 -17.24
CA SER A 205 -9.69 1.53 -17.54
C SER A 205 -8.41 0.99 -16.90
N ARG A 206 -8.49 0.49 -15.67
CA ARG A 206 -7.34 -0.12 -14.98
C ARG A 206 -6.89 -1.40 -15.68
N ARG A 207 -7.81 -2.30 -15.99
CA ARG A 207 -7.52 -3.57 -16.70
C ARG A 207 -6.91 -3.34 -18.09
N SER A 208 -7.41 -2.35 -18.82
CA SER A 208 -6.88 -2.04 -20.17
C SER A 208 -5.48 -1.42 -20.13
N LYS A 209 -5.13 -0.65 -19.11
CA LYS A 209 -3.90 0.15 -19.07
C LYS A 209 -2.80 -0.39 -18.16
N GLN A 210 -3.12 -1.23 -17.17
CA GLN A 210 -2.14 -1.71 -16.18
C GLN A 210 -1.88 -3.22 -16.35
N PRO A 211 -0.65 -3.69 -16.09
CA PRO A 211 -0.25 -5.09 -16.25
C PRO A 211 -0.70 -5.94 -15.05
N LEU A 212 -2.02 -6.04 -14.83
CA LEU A 212 -2.61 -6.74 -13.67
C LEU A 212 -2.44 -8.26 -13.73
N GLU A 213 -2.06 -8.78 -14.88
CA GLU A 213 -1.78 -10.21 -15.14
C GLU A 213 -0.45 -10.68 -14.53
N PHE A 214 0.46 -9.75 -14.16
CA PHE A 214 1.75 -10.06 -13.55
C PHE A 214 1.85 -9.48 -12.14
N PRO A 215 2.58 -10.14 -11.21
CA PRO A 215 2.90 -9.57 -9.92
C PRO A 215 3.66 -8.24 -10.09
N ASN A 216 3.20 -7.23 -9.34
CA ASN A 216 3.78 -5.89 -9.35
C ASN A 216 3.41 -5.13 -8.06
N ALA A 217 4.05 -4.00 -7.80
CA ALA A 217 3.76 -3.11 -6.66
C ALA A 217 3.16 -1.76 -7.11
N GLY A 218 2.41 -1.74 -8.22
CA GLY A 218 1.84 -0.51 -8.76
C GLY A 218 2.84 0.33 -9.54
N SER A 219 2.60 1.63 -9.57
CA SER A 219 3.50 2.60 -10.21
C SER A 219 4.82 2.72 -9.45
N VAL A 220 5.94 2.59 -10.15
CA VAL A 220 7.29 2.65 -9.56
C VAL A 220 7.65 4.07 -9.16
N PHE A 221 7.26 5.06 -9.98
CA PHE A 221 7.63 6.45 -9.78
C PHE A 221 6.41 7.34 -9.55
N LYS A 222 6.58 8.34 -8.70
CA LYS A 222 5.65 9.46 -8.53
C LYS A 222 5.57 10.27 -9.82
N ARG A 223 4.45 10.95 -10.00
CA ARG A 223 4.26 11.86 -11.13
C ARG A 223 5.07 13.14 -10.91
N PRO A 224 6.07 13.46 -11.75
CA PRO A 224 6.75 14.73 -11.71
C PRO A 224 5.85 15.86 -12.20
N GLU A 225 6.18 17.09 -11.87
CA GLU A 225 5.44 18.26 -12.35
C GLU A 225 5.46 18.33 -13.88
N GLY A 226 4.30 18.55 -14.48
CA GLY A 226 4.14 18.72 -15.92
C GLY A 226 4.36 17.48 -16.79
N ALA A 227 4.70 16.31 -16.21
CA ALA A 227 5.03 15.12 -17.00
C ALA A 227 4.43 13.83 -16.43
N PHE A 228 4.48 12.76 -17.21
CA PHE A 228 4.03 11.42 -16.83
C PHE A 228 5.22 10.44 -16.87
N PRO A 229 5.57 9.77 -15.77
CA PRO A 229 6.73 8.87 -15.74
C PRO A 229 6.65 7.78 -16.82
N GLY A 230 5.46 7.21 -17.03
CA GLY A 230 5.28 6.18 -18.05
C GLY A 230 5.63 6.66 -19.47
N ALA A 231 5.24 7.88 -19.84
CA ALA A 231 5.58 8.46 -21.14
C ALA A 231 7.09 8.71 -21.25
N LEU A 232 7.71 9.29 -20.21
CA LEU A 232 9.15 9.55 -20.19
C LEU A 232 9.98 8.25 -20.33
N ILE A 233 9.58 7.19 -19.62
CA ILE A 233 10.25 5.88 -19.67
C ILE A 233 10.05 5.22 -21.05
N GLU A 234 8.85 5.33 -21.63
CA GLU A 234 8.54 4.84 -22.98
C GLU A 234 9.36 5.57 -24.04
N GLU A 235 9.38 6.91 -24.00
CA GLU A 235 10.19 7.73 -24.90
C GLU A 235 11.70 7.52 -24.71
N ALA A 236 12.15 7.14 -23.51
CA ALA A 236 13.53 6.71 -23.26
C ALA A 236 13.83 5.32 -23.86
N GLY A 237 12.87 4.63 -24.47
CA GLY A 237 13.04 3.34 -25.13
C GLY A 237 13.17 2.16 -24.17
N LEU A 238 12.58 2.25 -22.97
CA LEU A 238 12.79 1.27 -21.92
C LEU A 238 11.65 0.26 -21.73
N LYS A 239 10.55 0.37 -22.46
CA LYS A 239 9.49 -0.66 -22.44
C LYS A 239 10.05 -2.03 -22.83
N GLY A 240 9.67 -3.05 -22.09
CA GLY A 240 10.14 -4.42 -22.30
C GLY A 240 11.58 -4.70 -21.85
N LEU A 241 12.30 -3.69 -21.33
CA LEU A 241 13.65 -3.90 -20.79
C LEU A 241 13.57 -4.88 -19.61
N ARG A 242 14.39 -5.94 -19.67
CA ARG A 242 14.47 -6.99 -18.65
C ARG A 242 15.82 -7.00 -17.96
N ILE A 243 15.80 -7.21 -16.65
CA ILE A 243 16.97 -7.58 -15.84
C ILE A 243 16.54 -8.78 -15.00
N GLY A 244 17.23 -9.90 -15.15
CA GLY A 244 16.85 -11.13 -14.47
C GLY A 244 15.40 -11.52 -14.74
N GLY A 245 14.62 -11.69 -13.67
CA GLY A 245 13.19 -12.00 -13.73
C GLY A 245 12.26 -10.79 -13.79
N ALA A 246 12.77 -9.56 -13.68
CA ALA A 246 11.98 -8.35 -13.71
C ALA A 246 11.96 -7.69 -15.10
N GLU A 247 10.87 -6.99 -15.43
CA GLU A 247 10.66 -6.33 -16.72
C GLU A 247 9.93 -5.00 -16.53
N ILE A 248 10.39 -3.93 -17.21
CA ILE A 248 9.57 -2.72 -17.40
C ILE A 248 8.41 -3.07 -18.32
N SER A 249 7.19 -2.97 -17.81
CA SER A 249 6.01 -3.46 -18.51
C SER A 249 5.81 -2.81 -19.89
N GLU A 250 5.60 -3.63 -20.91
CA GLU A 250 5.21 -3.18 -22.24
C GLU A 250 3.84 -2.49 -22.27
N LYS A 251 2.95 -2.86 -21.32
CA LYS A 251 1.60 -2.29 -21.23
C LYS A 251 1.58 -0.91 -20.58
N HIS A 252 2.42 -0.70 -19.56
CA HIS A 252 2.54 0.57 -18.85
C HIS A 252 3.96 0.75 -18.31
N ALA A 253 4.75 1.62 -18.91
CA ALA A 253 6.17 1.73 -18.62
C ALA A 253 6.53 2.22 -17.20
N ASN A 254 5.57 2.81 -16.43
CA ASN A 254 5.76 3.12 -15.01
C ASN A 254 5.50 1.92 -14.08
N PHE A 255 5.38 0.70 -14.63
CA PHE A 255 5.26 -0.54 -13.86
C PHE A 255 6.47 -1.43 -14.15
N ILE A 256 7.04 -1.97 -13.10
CA ILE A 256 7.97 -3.10 -13.19
C ILE A 256 7.21 -4.34 -12.75
N VAL A 257 7.25 -5.38 -13.55
CA VAL A 257 6.54 -6.63 -13.33
C VAL A 257 7.51 -7.78 -13.08
N ASN A 258 7.11 -8.70 -12.22
CA ASN A 258 7.81 -9.95 -12.03
C ASN A 258 7.31 -10.97 -13.08
N LYS A 259 8.17 -11.28 -14.04
CA LYS A 259 7.90 -12.24 -15.13
C LYS A 259 8.21 -13.70 -14.74
N GLY A 260 8.66 -13.88 -13.51
CA GLY A 260 9.08 -15.15 -12.92
C GLY A 260 10.48 -15.06 -12.33
N ASN A 261 10.59 -15.44 -11.05
CA ASN A 261 11.87 -15.46 -10.31
C ASN A 261 12.61 -14.09 -10.26
N ALA A 262 11.88 -12.97 -10.30
CA ALA A 262 12.51 -11.68 -10.10
C ALA A 262 13.05 -11.55 -8.68
N THR A 263 14.20 -10.91 -8.54
CA THR A 263 14.79 -10.51 -7.26
C THR A 263 14.53 -9.03 -6.99
N ALA A 264 14.67 -8.60 -5.74
CA ALA A 264 14.62 -7.18 -5.40
C ALA A 264 15.75 -6.39 -6.09
N ASP A 265 16.93 -7.00 -6.23
CA ASP A 265 18.06 -6.42 -6.98
C ASP A 265 17.71 -6.18 -8.45
N ASP A 266 17.06 -7.12 -9.12
CA ASP A 266 16.60 -6.95 -10.51
C ASP A 266 15.69 -5.72 -10.65
N ILE A 267 14.74 -5.55 -9.71
CA ILE A 267 13.79 -4.43 -9.70
C ILE A 267 14.49 -3.11 -9.41
N LEU A 268 15.41 -3.09 -8.44
CA LEU A 268 16.19 -1.89 -8.10
C LEU A 268 17.06 -1.45 -9.27
N ARG A 269 17.72 -2.37 -9.95
CA ARG A 269 18.54 -2.08 -11.13
C ARG A 269 17.70 -1.54 -12.30
N LEU A 270 16.50 -2.08 -12.54
CA LEU A 270 15.59 -1.52 -13.53
C LEU A 270 15.12 -0.11 -13.13
N THR A 271 14.82 0.11 -11.85
CA THR A 271 14.43 1.41 -11.30
C THR A 271 15.54 2.45 -11.52
N GLU A 272 16.77 2.13 -11.15
CA GLU A 272 17.95 2.98 -11.35
C GLU A 272 18.22 3.24 -12.85
N THR A 273 18.09 2.21 -13.68
CA THR A 273 18.24 2.35 -15.14
C THR A 273 17.23 3.33 -15.71
N ALA A 274 15.95 3.25 -15.26
CA ALA A 274 14.92 4.16 -15.70
C ALA A 274 15.18 5.61 -15.23
N GLN A 275 15.58 5.80 -13.96
CA GLN A 275 15.97 7.11 -13.43
C GLN A 275 17.10 7.74 -14.26
N ASN A 276 18.17 7.01 -14.48
CA ASN A 276 19.37 7.48 -15.19
C ASN A 276 19.07 7.83 -16.65
N LYS A 277 18.34 6.97 -17.37
CA LYS A 277 17.99 7.20 -18.78
C LYS A 277 17.04 8.37 -18.98
N VAL A 278 16.03 8.49 -18.11
CA VAL A 278 15.08 9.62 -18.14
C VAL A 278 15.82 10.92 -17.81
N TYR A 279 16.67 10.92 -16.78
CA TYR A 279 17.46 12.09 -16.44
C TYR A 279 18.40 12.52 -17.58
N GLN A 280 19.14 11.58 -18.17
CA GLN A 280 20.03 11.85 -19.30
C GLN A 280 19.31 12.45 -20.49
N LYS A 281 18.08 12.00 -20.79
CA LYS A 281 17.34 12.43 -21.97
C LYS A 281 16.54 13.70 -21.77
N PHE A 282 15.95 13.89 -20.56
CA PHE A 282 14.97 14.94 -20.30
C PHE A 282 15.36 15.90 -19.18
N GLY A 283 16.42 15.64 -18.42
CA GLY A 283 16.79 16.40 -17.23
C GLY A 283 15.83 16.26 -16.05
N ILE A 284 14.90 15.28 -16.10
CA ILE A 284 13.87 15.05 -15.07
C ILE A 284 14.30 13.92 -14.17
N LEU A 285 14.41 14.18 -12.85
CA LEU A 285 14.68 13.16 -11.85
C LEU A 285 13.37 12.48 -11.43
N LEU A 286 13.26 11.17 -11.66
CA LEU A 286 12.13 10.37 -11.23
C LEU A 286 12.25 9.99 -9.75
N GLU A 287 11.27 10.38 -8.92
CA GLU A 287 11.17 10.00 -7.52
C GLU A 287 10.40 8.68 -7.38
N THR A 288 10.93 7.72 -6.63
CA THR A 288 10.24 6.44 -6.40
C THR A 288 9.00 6.61 -5.54
N GLU A 289 7.91 5.93 -5.91
CA GLU A 289 6.69 5.78 -5.10
C GLU A 289 6.74 4.50 -4.26
N ILE A 290 7.33 3.43 -4.80
CA ILE A 290 7.51 2.16 -4.10
C ILE A 290 8.47 2.34 -2.92
N ILE A 291 8.12 1.75 -1.77
CA ILE A 291 8.90 1.79 -0.54
C ILE A 291 9.77 0.53 -0.48
N TYR A 292 11.09 0.71 -0.46
CA TYR A 292 12.04 -0.38 -0.26
C TYR A 292 12.27 -0.64 1.22
N ILE A 293 12.19 -1.91 1.64
CA ILE A 293 12.40 -2.38 3.02
C ILE A 293 13.54 -3.41 3.03
N SER A 294 14.56 -3.11 3.83
CA SER A 294 15.73 -3.97 4.01
C SER A 294 16.07 -4.16 5.49
#